data_fd5224bc1dcee029d401e1fbe8dce852
#
_entry.id   fd5224bc1dcee029d401e1fbe8dce852
#
_cell.length_a   1.000
_cell.length_b   1.000
_cell.length_c   1.000
_cell.angle_alpha   90.00
_cell.angle_beta   90.00
_cell.angle_gamma   90.00
#
_symmetry.space_group_name_H-M   'P 1'
#
loop_
_entity.id
_entity.type
_entity.pdbx_description
1 polymer ?
#
loop_
_entity_poly.entity_id
_entity_poly.type
_entity_poly.pdbx_seq_one_letter_code
_entity_poly.pdbx_strand_id
1 'polypeptide(L)'
;MQLTARDIMVQDYYTLTPDDGVEKAVRLIFKGKVRSYGHKTVSIIVVDKTGQPTGIVSMFDILYHLRPAFLNYTPQTFNLEDEEIETYINQFKELTVGEIMSSPVHYVEPDIHLMTIIDIMVKDRCRRLPVVENSRLIGVVYLSEVYYHLCKTWFDLDTD
;
A
#
# COMPACT_ATOMS: atom_id res chain seq x y z
N MET A 1 11.40 -12.63 -24.32
CA MET A 1 11.14 -13.09 -22.93
C MET A 1 9.86 -12.43 -22.44
N GLN A 2 8.91 -13.21 -21.99
CA GLN A 2 7.68 -12.68 -21.44
C GLN A 2 7.84 -12.47 -19.94
N LEU A 3 7.81 -11.20 -19.50
CA LEU A 3 7.82 -10.88 -18.10
C LEU A 3 6.39 -10.93 -17.54
N THR A 4 6.23 -11.59 -16.41
CA THR A 4 4.95 -11.72 -15.68
C THR A 4 5.04 -11.09 -14.30
N ALA A 5 3.91 -11.05 -13.60
CA ALA A 5 3.87 -10.58 -12.21
C ALA A 5 4.85 -11.37 -11.33
N ARG A 6 4.95 -12.68 -11.54
CA ARG A 6 5.86 -13.55 -10.77
C ARG A 6 7.32 -13.10 -10.88
N ASP A 7 7.73 -12.59 -12.04
CA ASP A 7 9.12 -12.17 -12.29
C ASP A 7 9.48 -10.86 -11.59
N ILE A 8 8.50 -10.00 -11.34
CA ILE A 8 8.73 -8.63 -10.83
C ILE A 8 8.13 -8.37 -9.44
N MET A 9 7.36 -9.32 -8.90
CA MET A 9 6.78 -9.16 -7.58
C MET A 9 7.83 -9.16 -6.48
N VAL A 10 7.59 -8.37 -5.44
CA VAL A 10 8.36 -8.37 -4.21
C VAL A 10 7.75 -9.40 -3.27
N GLN A 11 8.57 -10.29 -2.71
CA GLN A 11 8.13 -11.34 -1.80
C GLN A 11 8.44 -11.04 -0.33
N ASP A 12 9.30 -10.08 -0.06
CA ASP A 12 9.63 -9.63 1.29
C ASP A 12 8.81 -8.38 1.64
N TYR A 13 7.71 -8.57 2.34
CA TYR A 13 6.77 -7.51 2.71
C TYR A 13 6.10 -7.82 4.05
N TYR A 14 5.67 -6.76 4.75
CA TYR A 14 4.79 -6.89 5.92
C TYR A 14 3.34 -7.06 5.47
N THR A 15 2.55 -7.74 6.29
CA THR A 15 1.09 -7.77 6.19
C THR A 15 0.45 -7.36 7.50
N LEU A 16 -0.81 -6.94 7.41
CA LEU A 16 -1.66 -6.62 8.55
C LEU A 16 -2.94 -7.43 8.44
N THR A 17 -3.63 -7.59 9.55
CA THR A 17 -4.99 -8.12 9.58
C THR A 17 -5.97 -7.00 9.95
N PRO A 18 -7.28 -7.10 9.59
CA PRO A 18 -8.24 -6.06 9.92
C PRO A 18 -8.37 -5.77 11.42
N ASP A 19 -8.10 -6.77 12.26
CA ASP A 19 -8.21 -6.65 13.73
C ASP A 19 -6.96 -6.02 14.38
N ASP A 20 -5.88 -5.86 13.65
CA ASP A 20 -4.70 -5.17 14.17
C ASP A 20 -5.03 -3.72 14.52
N GLY A 21 -4.43 -3.21 15.57
CA GLY A 21 -4.54 -1.79 15.93
C GLY A 21 -3.79 -0.89 14.95
N VAL A 22 -4.29 0.33 14.77
CA VAL A 22 -3.67 1.30 13.83
C VAL A 22 -2.21 1.60 14.18
N GLU A 23 -1.84 1.56 15.46
CA GLU A 23 -0.45 1.81 15.86
C GLU A 23 0.53 0.82 15.25
N LYS A 24 0.12 -0.43 15.06
CA LYS A 24 0.94 -1.43 14.38
C LYS A 24 1.23 -1.01 12.94
N ALA A 25 0.20 -0.54 12.22
CA ALA A 25 0.35 -0.02 10.86
C ALA A 25 1.30 1.19 10.83
N VAL A 26 1.10 2.14 11.72
CA VAL A 26 1.96 3.34 11.84
C VAL A 26 3.42 2.95 12.04
N ARG A 27 3.70 2.03 12.96
CA ARG A 27 5.07 1.59 13.28
C ARG A 27 5.72 0.85 12.12
N LEU A 28 5.00 -0.06 11.47
CA LEU A 28 5.52 -0.84 10.34
C LEU A 28 5.81 0.04 9.13
N ILE A 29 4.95 1.02 8.84
CA ILE A 29 5.19 1.98 7.74
C ILE A 29 6.35 2.92 8.09
N PHE A 30 6.43 3.38 9.33
CA PHE A 30 7.55 4.22 9.79
C PHE A 30 8.90 3.50 9.65
N LYS A 31 8.96 2.25 10.12
CA LYS A 31 10.14 1.39 9.96
C LYS A 31 10.41 1.14 8.48
N GLY A 32 9.38 0.72 7.75
CA GLY A 32 9.42 0.42 6.31
C GLY A 32 10.37 -0.71 5.95
N LYS A 33 10.24 -1.17 4.71
CA LYS A 33 11.21 -2.05 4.07
C LYS A 33 11.74 -1.38 2.83
N VAL A 34 13.05 -1.38 2.65
CA VAL A 34 13.70 -0.86 1.45
C VAL A 34 13.73 -1.97 0.40
N ARG A 35 13.17 -1.68 -0.77
CA ARG A 35 13.15 -2.61 -1.89
C ARG A 35 14.43 -2.51 -2.72
N SER A 36 14.58 -3.43 -3.69
CA SER A 36 15.81 -3.60 -4.49
C SER A 36 16.34 -2.32 -5.16
N TYR A 37 15.44 -1.39 -5.51
CA TYR A 37 15.82 -0.12 -6.15
C TYR A 37 15.89 1.07 -5.19
N GLY A 38 15.97 0.81 -3.88
CA GLY A 38 16.14 1.83 -2.86
C GLY A 38 14.87 2.53 -2.39
N HIS A 39 13.70 2.16 -2.91
CA HIS A 39 12.42 2.74 -2.50
C HIS A 39 11.92 2.07 -1.22
N LYS A 40 11.55 2.90 -0.25
CA LYS A 40 10.95 2.44 0.99
C LYS A 40 9.45 2.18 0.79
N THR A 41 8.97 1.05 1.33
CA THR A 41 7.55 0.72 1.29
C THR A 41 6.77 1.62 2.24
N VAL A 42 5.74 2.29 1.73
CA VAL A 42 4.90 3.25 2.46
C VAL A 42 3.44 2.80 2.58
N SER A 43 3.21 1.53 2.32
CA SER A 43 1.89 0.91 2.40
C SER A 43 2.02 -0.57 2.76
N ILE A 44 0.95 -1.14 3.32
CA ILE A 44 0.94 -2.54 3.75
C ILE A 44 -0.37 -3.16 3.28
N ILE A 45 -0.28 -4.38 2.74
CA ILE A 45 -1.45 -5.17 2.36
C ILE A 45 -2.09 -5.75 3.62
N VAL A 46 -3.40 -5.62 3.72
CA VAL A 46 -4.21 -6.22 4.78
C VAL A 46 -4.78 -7.54 4.26
N VAL A 47 -4.57 -8.60 5.00
CA VAL A 47 -5.05 -9.94 4.63
C VAL A 47 -6.03 -10.46 5.68
N ASP A 48 -6.95 -11.32 5.25
CA ASP A 48 -7.85 -12.04 6.16
C ASP A 48 -7.16 -13.28 6.76
N LYS A 49 -7.91 -14.05 7.53
CA LYS A 49 -7.41 -15.27 8.19
C LYS A 49 -6.94 -16.34 7.22
N THR A 50 -7.41 -16.30 5.97
CA THR A 50 -7.03 -17.27 4.93
C THR A 50 -5.82 -16.80 4.13
N GLY A 51 -5.36 -15.56 4.34
CA GLY A 51 -4.24 -14.96 3.60
C GLY A 51 -4.67 -14.23 2.33
N GLN A 52 -5.97 -14.04 2.11
CA GLN A 52 -6.50 -13.29 0.97
C GLN A 52 -6.46 -11.79 1.25
N PRO A 53 -5.99 -10.95 0.30
CA PRO A 53 -6.01 -9.50 0.47
C PRO A 53 -7.43 -8.96 0.62
N THR A 54 -7.63 -8.10 1.60
CA THR A 54 -8.93 -7.45 1.89
C THR A 54 -8.85 -5.93 1.85
N GLY A 55 -7.65 -5.37 1.94
CA GLY A 55 -7.46 -3.92 1.95
C GLY A 55 -5.99 -3.54 1.84
N ILE A 56 -5.76 -2.24 1.79
CA ILE A 56 -4.43 -1.64 1.82
C ILE A 56 -4.44 -0.48 2.80
N VAL A 57 -3.41 -0.37 3.61
CA VAL A 57 -3.16 0.79 4.47
C VAL A 57 -1.91 1.51 3.97
N SER A 58 -2.04 2.79 3.68
CA SER A 58 -0.94 3.66 3.25
C SER A 58 -0.74 4.81 4.24
N MET A 59 0.35 5.56 4.06
CA MET A 59 0.53 6.82 4.78
C MET A 59 -0.66 7.77 4.59
N PHE A 60 -1.24 7.79 3.38
CA PHE A 60 -2.41 8.60 3.08
C PHE A 60 -3.60 8.22 3.94
N ASP A 61 -3.89 6.90 4.08
CA ASP A 61 -5.00 6.43 4.90
C ASP A 61 -4.83 6.81 6.36
N ILE A 62 -3.61 6.69 6.88
CA ILE A 62 -3.30 7.10 8.26
C ILE A 62 -3.56 8.59 8.46
N LEU A 63 -3.02 9.44 7.58
CA LEU A 63 -3.17 10.88 7.68
C LEU A 63 -4.63 11.31 7.48
N TYR A 64 -5.34 10.66 6.56
CA TYR A 64 -6.76 10.94 6.31
C TYR A 64 -7.61 10.69 7.56
N HIS A 65 -7.43 9.57 8.23
CA HIS A 65 -8.21 9.19 9.41
C HIS A 65 -7.72 9.83 10.70
N LEU A 66 -6.46 10.30 10.73
CA LEU A 66 -5.91 11.04 11.86
C LEU A 66 -6.53 12.43 11.99
N ARG A 67 -6.79 13.09 10.87
CA ARG A 67 -7.36 14.44 10.87
C ARG A 67 -8.84 14.42 11.28
N PRO A 68 -9.33 15.48 11.91
CA PRO A 68 -10.75 15.57 12.27
C PRO A 68 -11.68 15.52 11.05
N ALA A 69 -12.77 14.76 11.16
CA ALA A 69 -13.73 14.58 10.06
C ALA A 69 -14.41 15.89 9.64
N PHE A 70 -14.58 16.86 10.54
CA PHE A 70 -15.21 18.15 10.23
C PHE A 70 -14.43 18.94 9.17
N LEU A 71 -13.13 18.67 8.98
CA LEU A 71 -12.31 19.32 7.95
C LEU A 71 -12.79 19.04 6.52
N ASN A 72 -13.61 18.02 6.31
CA ASN A 72 -14.25 17.78 5.04
C ASN A 72 -15.22 18.91 4.64
N TYR A 73 -15.72 19.68 5.61
CA TYR A 73 -16.78 20.69 5.44
C TYR A 73 -16.36 22.08 5.86
N THR A 74 -15.11 22.29 6.28
CA THR A 74 -14.63 23.55 6.85
C THR A 74 -13.61 24.20 5.92
N PRO A 75 -13.61 25.56 5.77
CA PRO A 75 -12.56 26.27 5.02
C PRO A 75 -11.16 25.96 5.56
N GLN A 76 -10.15 26.07 4.70
CA GLN A 76 -8.77 25.67 4.99
C GLN A 76 -8.07 26.46 6.11
N THR A 77 -8.65 27.57 6.55
CA THR A 77 -8.08 28.40 7.62
C THR A 77 -8.80 28.15 8.94
N PHE A 78 -8.23 27.29 9.75
CA PHE A 78 -8.64 27.15 11.14
C PHE A 78 -7.42 26.79 11.99
N ASN A 79 -7.50 27.12 13.28
CA ASN A 79 -6.47 26.78 14.25
C ASN A 79 -7.03 25.80 15.26
N LEU A 80 -6.26 24.75 15.55
CA LEU A 80 -6.51 23.85 16.67
C LEU A 80 -5.46 24.10 17.74
N GLU A 81 -5.90 24.15 18.98
CA GLU A 81 -4.99 24.13 20.12
C GLU A 81 -4.34 22.74 20.26
N ASP A 82 -3.14 22.67 20.83
CA ASP A 82 -2.40 21.43 20.97
C ASP A 82 -3.18 20.34 21.73
N GLU A 83 -3.98 20.73 22.72
CA GLU A 83 -4.83 19.83 23.49
C GLU A 83 -5.93 19.19 22.63
N GLU A 84 -6.48 19.94 21.68
CA GLU A 84 -7.48 19.45 20.73
C GLU A 84 -6.86 18.45 19.75
N ILE A 85 -5.66 18.75 19.27
CA ILE A 85 -4.88 17.86 18.39
C ILE A 85 -4.62 16.54 19.10
N GLU A 86 -4.17 16.58 20.36
CA GLU A 86 -3.91 15.39 21.16
C GLU A 86 -5.16 14.52 21.33
N THR A 87 -6.31 15.14 21.50
CA THR A 87 -7.59 14.41 21.59
C THR A 87 -7.87 13.63 20.31
N TYR A 88 -7.68 14.23 19.14
CA TYR A 88 -7.86 13.51 17.85
C TYR A 88 -6.85 12.40 17.66
N ILE A 89 -5.60 12.61 18.06
CA ILE A 89 -4.57 11.56 18.01
C ILE A 89 -4.95 10.38 18.90
N ASN A 90 -5.42 10.64 20.11
CA ASN A 90 -5.84 9.59 21.04
C ASN A 90 -7.07 8.82 20.51
N GLN A 91 -8.02 9.49 19.88
CA GLN A 91 -9.16 8.83 19.22
C GLN A 91 -8.70 7.95 18.05
N PHE A 92 -7.78 8.45 17.24
CA PHE A 92 -7.20 7.67 16.15
C PHE A 92 -6.52 6.38 16.65
N LYS A 93 -5.79 6.45 17.75
CA LYS A 93 -5.09 5.29 18.33
C LYS A 93 -6.01 4.15 18.75
N GLU A 94 -7.29 4.43 18.95
CA GLU A 94 -8.29 3.41 19.31
C GLU A 94 -8.85 2.66 18.10
N LEU A 95 -8.55 3.10 16.87
CA LEU A 95 -9.05 2.50 15.66
C LEU A 95 -8.31 1.20 15.32
N THR A 96 -8.98 0.34 14.55
CA THR A 96 -8.39 -0.86 13.96
C THR A 96 -7.96 -0.60 12.52
N VAL A 97 -7.08 -1.45 12.01
CA VAL A 97 -6.65 -1.43 10.61
C VAL A 97 -7.84 -1.53 9.66
N GLY A 98 -8.81 -2.40 9.98
CA GLY A 98 -10.02 -2.56 9.17
C GLY A 98 -10.85 -1.29 9.03
N GLU A 99 -10.82 -0.41 10.05
CA GLU A 99 -11.56 0.85 10.03
C GLU A 99 -10.89 1.94 9.17
N ILE A 100 -9.58 1.82 8.91
CA ILE A 100 -8.83 2.84 8.15
C ILE A 100 -8.37 2.37 6.76
N MET A 101 -8.37 1.07 6.50
CA MET A 101 -7.89 0.52 5.23
C MET A 101 -8.77 0.95 4.05
N SER A 102 -8.15 1.09 2.88
CA SER A 102 -8.87 1.22 1.61
C SER A 102 -9.25 -0.17 1.10
N SER A 103 -10.51 -0.35 0.71
CA SER A 103 -11.06 -1.62 0.20
C SER A 103 -12.18 -1.34 -0.80
N PRO A 104 -12.53 -2.27 -1.71
CA PRO A 104 -11.84 -3.53 -1.97
C PRO A 104 -10.48 -3.34 -2.62
N VAL A 105 -9.67 -4.41 -2.64
CA VAL A 105 -8.34 -4.42 -3.25
C VAL A 105 -8.40 -5.17 -4.56
N HIS A 106 -7.92 -4.55 -5.63
CA HIS A 106 -7.63 -5.27 -6.88
C HIS A 106 -6.36 -6.10 -6.70
N TYR A 107 -6.36 -7.30 -7.22
CA TYR A 107 -5.19 -8.15 -7.24
C TYR A 107 -5.05 -8.84 -8.59
N VAL A 108 -3.88 -9.37 -8.87
CA VAL A 108 -3.59 -10.06 -10.12
C VAL A 108 -3.07 -11.47 -9.85
N GLU A 109 -3.19 -12.34 -10.85
CA GLU A 109 -2.59 -13.67 -10.82
C GLU A 109 -1.10 -13.58 -11.19
N PRO A 110 -0.27 -14.55 -10.72
CA PRO A 110 1.18 -14.46 -10.91
C PRO A 110 1.64 -14.54 -12.38
N ASP A 111 0.86 -15.16 -13.25
CA ASP A 111 1.26 -15.37 -14.64
C ASP A 111 0.76 -14.26 -15.60
N ILE A 112 0.15 -13.22 -15.05
CA ILE A 112 -0.30 -12.07 -15.86
C ILE A 112 0.91 -11.33 -16.49
N HIS A 113 0.77 -10.95 -17.74
CA HIS A 113 1.83 -10.28 -18.49
C HIS A 113 2.09 -8.85 -17.97
N LEU A 114 3.37 -8.44 -17.99
CA LEU A 114 3.80 -7.11 -17.55
C LEU A 114 2.98 -5.97 -18.20
N MET A 115 2.67 -6.06 -19.49
CA MET A 115 1.92 -5.03 -20.18
C MET A 115 0.47 -4.90 -19.65
N THR A 116 -0.12 -6.01 -19.23
CA THR A 116 -1.46 -5.99 -18.59
C THR A 116 -1.38 -5.34 -17.21
N ILE A 117 -0.30 -5.60 -16.45
CA ILE A 117 -0.06 -4.93 -15.17
C ILE A 117 0.05 -3.42 -15.36
N ILE A 118 0.81 -2.98 -16.35
CA ILE A 118 0.97 -1.56 -16.69
C ILE A 118 -0.39 -0.94 -17.02
N ASP A 119 -1.19 -1.61 -17.84
CA ASP A 119 -2.52 -1.14 -18.23
C ASP A 119 -3.45 -0.97 -17.01
N ILE A 120 -3.46 -1.95 -16.11
CA ILE A 120 -4.24 -1.88 -14.86
C ILE A 120 -3.77 -0.71 -14.00
N MET A 121 -2.45 -0.57 -13.79
CA MET A 121 -1.89 0.50 -12.97
C MET A 121 -2.22 1.88 -13.51
N VAL A 122 -2.17 2.05 -14.84
CA VAL A 122 -2.48 3.32 -15.50
C VAL A 122 -3.97 3.65 -15.42
N LYS A 123 -4.84 2.69 -15.72
CA LYS A 123 -6.29 2.89 -15.71
C LYS A 123 -6.84 3.14 -14.31
N ASP A 124 -6.40 2.34 -13.34
CA ASP A 124 -6.87 2.41 -11.95
C ASP A 124 -6.07 3.38 -11.09
N ARG A 125 -5.02 3.97 -11.66
CA ARG A 125 -4.09 4.87 -10.96
C ARG A 125 -3.56 4.27 -9.65
N CYS A 126 -3.31 2.96 -9.64
CA CYS A 126 -2.77 2.28 -8.48
C CYS A 126 -1.25 2.16 -8.58
N ARG A 127 -0.59 2.23 -7.43
CA ARG A 127 0.87 2.18 -7.32
C ARG A 127 1.38 0.82 -6.88
N ARG A 128 0.48 -0.10 -6.57
CA ARG A 128 0.79 -1.46 -6.12
C ARG A 128 -0.35 -2.38 -6.44
N LEU A 129 0.00 -3.61 -6.78
CA LEU A 129 -0.96 -4.67 -7.03
C LEU A 129 -0.52 -5.92 -6.27
N PRO A 130 -1.35 -6.40 -5.33
CA PRO A 130 -1.14 -7.71 -4.73
C PRO A 130 -1.19 -8.80 -5.79
N VAL A 131 -0.32 -9.79 -5.64
CA VAL A 131 -0.30 -11.00 -6.47
C VAL A 131 -0.84 -12.15 -5.64
N VAL A 132 -1.88 -12.81 -6.15
CA VAL A 132 -2.62 -13.85 -5.45
C VAL A 132 -2.58 -15.14 -6.24
N GLU A 133 -2.24 -16.23 -5.58
CA GLU A 133 -2.28 -17.58 -6.12
C GLU A 133 -3.00 -18.50 -5.12
N ASN A 134 -3.96 -19.27 -5.61
CA ASN A 134 -4.78 -20.15 -4.76
C ASN A 134 -5.43 -19.41 -3.58
N SER A 135 -5.98 -18.23 -3.84
CA SER A 135 -6.64 -17.35 -2.88
C SER A 135 -5.73 -16.80 -1.78
N ARG A 136 -4.40 -16.85 -1.97
CA ARG A 136 -3.43 -16.33 -1.01
C ARG A 136 -2.49 -15.32 -1.63
N LEU A 137 -2.16 -14.30 -0.85
CA LEU A 137 -1.14 -13.32 -1.22
C LEU A 137 0.23 -14.02 -1.30
N ILE A 138 0.91 -13.88 -2.45
CA ILE A 138 2.24 -14.44 -2.67
C ILE A 138 3.30 -13.38 -3.00
N GLY A 139 2.88 -12.17 -3.30
CA GLY A 139 3.79 -11.09 -3.65
C GLY A 139 3.05 -9.78 -3.85
N VAL A 140 3.81 -8.72 -4.06
CA VAL A 140 3.28 -7.39 -4.37
C VAL A 140 4.08 -6.80 -5.52
N VAL A 141 3.40 -6.34 -6.56
CA VAL A 141 4.01 -5.58 -7.65
C VAL A 141 3.86 -4.09 -7.35
N TYR A 142 4.98 -3.37 -7.33
CA TYR A 142 4.99 -1.93 -7.13
C TYR A 142 5.27 -1.21 -8.44
N LEU A 143 4.67 -0.05 -8.62
CA LEU A 143 4.85 0.80 -9.81
C LEU A 143 6.33 1.09 -10.07
N SER A 144 7.11 1.37 -9.02
CA SER A 144 8.55 1.63 -9.15
C SER A 144 9.31 0.43 -9.70
N GLU A 145 9.02 -0.79 -9.23
CA GLU A 145 9.66 -2.00 -9.73
C GLU A 145 9.30 -2.28 -11.19
N VAL A 146 8.03 -2.06 -11.58
CA VAL A 146 7.60 -2.13 -12.99
C VAL A 146 8.43 -1.17 -13.85
N TYR A 147 8.54 0.08 -13.42
CA TYR A 147 9.30 1.10 -14.15
C TYR A 147 10.77 0.73 -14.32
N TYR A 148 11.44 0.32 -13.24
CA TYR A 148 12.85 -0.05 -13.31
C TYR A 148 13.11 -1.32 -14.14
N HIS A 149 12.24 -2.31 -14.05
CA HIS A 149 12.33 -3.49 -14.91
C HIS A 149 12.17 -3.14 -16.38
N LEU A 150 11.22 -2.27 -16.70
CA LEU A 150 11.01 -1.79 -18.07
C LEU A 150 12.25 -1.05 -18.58
N CYS A 151 12.83 -0.15 -17.79
CA CYS A 151 14.04 0.59 -18.13
C CYS A 151 15.21 -0.33 -18.42
N LYS A 152 15.43 -1.32 -17.57
CA LYS A 152 16.51 -2.29 -17.77
C LYS A 152 16.31 -3.13 -19.02
N THR A 153 15.10 -3.62 -19.22
CA THR A 153 14.82 -4.62 -20.27
C THR A 153 14.72 -3.97 -21.65
N TRP A 154 14.08 -2.81 -21.75
CA TRP A 154 13.74 -2.23 -23.05
C TRP A 154 14.53 -0.97 -23.40
N PHE A 155 15.17 -0.35 -22.44
CA PHE A 155 16.00 0.85 -22.65
C PHE A 155 17.48 0.62 -22.34
N ASP A 156 17.85 -0.59 -21.95
CA ASP A 156 19.24 -0.99 -21.64
C ASP A 156 19.90 -0.04 -20.61
N LEU A 157 19.13 0.32 -19.58
CA LEU A 157 19.60 1.20 -18.51
C LEU A 157 20.00 0.36 -17.30
N ASP A 158 21.20 0.61 -16.78
CA ASP A 158 21.63 0.04 -15.51
C ASP A 158 21.38 1.02 -14.38
N THR A 159 20.99 0.49 -13.23
CA THR A 159 20.88 1.25 -11.98
C THR A 159 22.21 1.11 -11.24
N ASP A 160 23.15 2.00 -11.50
CA ASP A 160 24.42 2.10 -10.76
C ASP A 160 24.20 2.68 -9.35
#